data_6fa971f2e3f250c162044936b69b9d76
#
_entry.id   6fa971f2e3f250c162044936b69b9d76
#
_cell.length_a   1.000
_cell.length_b   1.000
_cell.length_c   1.000
_cell.angle_alpha   90.00
_cell.angle_beta   90.00
_cell.angle_gamma   90.00
#
_symmetry.space_group_name_H-M   'P 1'
#
loop_
_entity.id
_entity.type
_entity.pdbx_description
1 polymer ?
#
loop_
_entity_poly.entity_id
_entity_poly.type
_entity_poly.pdbx_seq_one_letter_code
_entity_poly.pdbx_strand_id
1 'polypeptide(L)'
;MNQPLRPFVVKNDCLTFFKSFHCLMAICVAARLSLGGQTAPAAETAAALPRDYHFDQTISREVLENYLSRSITMEGLLNGRGDLPDNIRMLKSTGAKYVGRALCLWNAENDFSNNVARARMAIPQVLAADPEIVLEACVFETVSPKVNQIVVPDRVFAAFGLPVMKRNFQYDDMIYPEGQRRPMGRNAQVPDESRLETQLWFYYQAATYIDLGCEGIHFGQVEIMNRNDPDNIHWAHLLGMVRGYAAKHARHHMVLCDGHVPSGGLMHDGNPLLDFNAFPLRIREVPGQPEEAILKLGFSDGLYNKSKGGRTFSGWTCDHLPYFVEFYNYGVSRHPGEPNATGEFNWVWGYDEITWFAHQSKAYRAQWLQYAWDWVRKTDPNGYLEMPGSRTATAPDMRWYFANHPSPAVPNGLGDEDAIRSIWTADTITSAGEKNGGGK
;
A
#
# COMPACT_ATOMS: atom_id res chain seq x y z
N MET A 1 -58.59 1.90 5.95
CA MET A 1 -58.95 2.14 4.53
C MET A 1 -57.66 2.14 3.75
N ASN A 2 -57.43 1.05 3.07
CA ASN A 2 -56.21 0.79 2.28
C ASN A 2 -56.39 1.36 0.87
N GLN A 3 -55.37 2.09 0.39
CA GLN A 3 -55.18 2.24 -1.05
C GLN A 3 -53.73 1.85 -1.38
N PRO A 4 -53.51 1.04 -2.43
CA PRO A 4 -52.19 0.61 -2.83
C PRO A 4 -51.53 1.60 -3.80
N LEU A 5 -50.24 1.89 -3.58
CA LEU A 5 -49.40 2.66 -4.48
C LEU A 5 -49.04 1.83 -5.73
N ARG A 6 -49.26 2.39 -6.92
CA ARG A 6 -48.92 1.83 -8.23
C ARG A 6 -47.39 1.89 -8.47
N PRO A 7 -46.81 0.93 -9.19
CA PRO A 7 -45.38 0.95 -9.54
C PRO A 7 -45.11 1.92 -10.69
N PHE A 8 -44.05 2.71 -10.54
CA PHE A 8 -43.47 3.52 -11.62
C PHE A 8 -42.66 2.61 -12.55
N VAL A 9 -43.07 2.55 -13.81
CA VAL A 9 -42.30 1.94 -14.90
C VAL A 9 -41.29 2.95 -15.41
N VAL A 10 -40.00 2.69 -15.22
CA VAL A 10 -38.94 3.42 -15.92
C VAL A 10 -38.55 2.62 -17.14
N LYS A 11 -38.75 3.23 -18.31
CA LYS A 11 -38.39 2.68 -19.62
C LYS A 11 -36.86 2.52 -19.72
N ASN A 12 -36.44 1.34 -20.11
CA ASN A 12 -35.10 1.01 -20.59
C ASN A 12 -34.85 1.70 -21.94
N ASP A 13 -33.89 2.62 -22.00
CA ASP A 13 -33.22 2.99 -23.23
C ASP A 13 -31.73 3.20 -22.90
N CYS A 14 -30.96 2.12 -23.03
CA CYS A 14 -29.53 2.13 -23.32
C CYS A 14 -29.00 0.70 -23.50
N LEU A 15 -29.42 0.08 -24.58
CA LEU A 15 -28.84 -1.17 -25.08
C LEU A 15 -28.49 -0.91 -26.53
N THR A 16 -27.27 -0.39 -26.79
CA THR A 16 -26.60 -0.53 -28.10
C THR A 16 -25.23 0.11 -28.03
N PHE A 17 -24.20 -0.63 -27.59
CA PHE A 17 -22.80 -0.38 -27.91
C PHE A 17 -21.89 -1.57 -27.53
N PHE A 18 -22.20 -2.77 -28.01
CA PHE A 18 -21.21 -3.87 -28.03
C PHE A 18 -21.69 -4.96 -29.00
N LYS A 19 -21.56 -4.68 -30.29
CA LYS A 19 -21.50 -5.72 -31.35
C LYS A 19 -20.98 -5.04 -32.62
N SER A 20 -19.72 -5.11 -32.89
CA SER A 20 -19.13 -5.08 -34.23
C SER A 20 -17.60 -5.04 -34.14
N PHE A 21 -16.98 -6.21 -34.00
CA PHE A 21 -15.60 -6.45 -34.44
C PHE A 21 -15.46 -7.92 -34.80
N HIS A 22 -16.14 -8.32 -35.86
CA HIS A 22 -15.79 -9.52 -36.61
C HIS A 22 -16.11 -9.31 -38.09
N CYS A 23 -15.15 -9.70 -38.93
CA CYS A 23 -15.22 -9.78 -40.39
C CYS A 23 -14.95 -8.48 -41.17
N LEU A 24 -13.70 -8.41 -41.60
CA LEU A 24 -13.38 -8.05 -43.02
C LEU A 24 -11.95 -8.53 -43.33
N MET A 25 -11.85 -9.80 -43.70
CA MET A 25 -10.79 -10.29 -44.57
C MET A 25 -11.36 -10.34 -45.97
N ALA A 26 -10.92 -9.53 -46.88
CA ALA A 26 -11.06 -9.74 -48.32
C ALA A 26 -10.00 -8.94 -49.08
N ILE A 27 -9.03 -9.65 -49.54
CA ILE A 27 -8.42 -9.62 -50.88
C ILE A 27 -8.23 -8.23 -51.52
N CYS A 28 -6.99 -7.78 -51.65
CA CYS A 28 -6.55 -6.99 -52.83
C CYS A 28 -5.23 -7.53 -53.39
N VAL A 29 -5.33 -7.87 -54.65
CA VAL A 29 -4.33 -8.41 -55.54
C VAL A 29 -3.28 -7.35 -55.92
N ALA A 30 -2.10 -7.81 -56.15
CA ALA A 30 -0.86 -7.15 -56.50
C ALA A 30 -0.95 -6.05 -57.56
N ALA A 31 -0.23 -4.96 -57.33
CA ALA A 31 0.44 -4.20 -58.38
C ALA A 31 1.86 -3.88 -57.88
N ARG A 32 2.86 -4.48 -58.54
CA ARG A 32 4.29 -4.13 -58.38
C ARG A 32 4.55 -2.79 -59.07
N LEU A 33 4.94 -1.81 -58.30
CA LEU A 33 5.71 -0.68 -58.80
C LEU A 33 6.97 -0.58 -57.94
N SER A 34 8.11 -0.93 -58.53
CA SER A 34 9.44 -0.73 -58.00
C SER A 34 9.77 0.79 -58.06
N LEU A 35 9.80 1.41 -56.90
CA LEU A 35 10.46 2.69 -56.72
C LEU A 35 11.48 2.52 -55.59
N GLY A 36 12.73 2.83 -55.92
CA GLY A 36 13.86 2.76 -55.01
C GLY A 36 13.60 3.57 -53.72
N GLY A 37 13.36 2.87 -52.64
CA GLY A 37 13.22 3.46 -51.31
C GLY A 37 14.59 3.56 -50.66
N GLN A 38 15.09 4.73 -50.45
CA GLN A 38 16.09 5.00 -49.43
C GLN A 38 15.48 4.57 -48.08
N THR A 39 16.10 3.57 -47.45
CA THR A 39 15.81 3.19 -46.08
C THR A 39 16.20 4.36 -45.17
N ALA A 40 15.21 5.07 -44.68
CA ALA A 40 15.42 5.99 -43.53
C ALA A 40 16.09 5.16 -42.41
N PRO A 41 17.11 5.71 -41.74
CA PRO A 41 17.68 5.05 -40.58
C PRO A 41 16.57 4.79 -39.57
N ALA A 42 16.48 3.56 -39.09
CA ALA A 42 15.59 3.24 -37.96
C ALA A 42 15.91 4.23 -36.83
N ALA A 43 14.91 4.97 -36.40
CA ALA A 43 15.06 5.83 -35.25
C ALA A 43 15.55 4.94 -34.10
N GLU A 44 16.78 5.17 -33.66
CA GLU A 44 17.29 4.59 -32.42
C GLU A 44 16.29 4.98 -31.32
N THR A 45 15.55 4.01 -30.82
CA THR A 45 14.71 4.19 -29.65
C THR A 45 15.65 4.60 -28.53
N ALA A 46 15.60 5.88 -28.15
CA ALA A 46 16.37 6.38 -27.02
C ALA A 46 16.06 5.48 -25.81
N ALA A 47 17.11 4.84 -25.29
CA ALA A 47 16.98 4.01 -24.11
C ALA A 47 16.38 4.88 -22.99
N ALA A 48 15.35 4.37 -22.32
CA ALA A 48 14.77 5.04 -21.18
C ALA A 48 15.86 5.32 -20.14
N LEU A 49 15.95 6.56 -19.67
CA LEU A 49 16.85 6.87 -18.57
C LEU A 49 16.44 6.05 -17.34
N PRO A 50 17.38 5.42 -16.64
CA PRO A 50 17.09 4.69 -15.41
C PRO A 50 16.41 5.65 -14.41
N ARG A 51 15.41 5.16 -13.65
CA ARG A 51 14.78 5.92 -12.59
C ARG A 51 15.80 6.20 -11.50
N ASP A 52 15.78 7.42 -10.97
CA ASP A 52 16.60 7.79 -9.82
C ASP A 52 15.90 7.35 -8.52
N TYR A 53 16.63 6.64 -7.66
CA TYR A 53 16.21 6.21 -6.33
C TYR A 53 17.10 6.78 -5.23
N HIS A 54 18.01 7.72 -5.56
CA HIS A 54 18.91 8.28 -4.57
C HIS A 54 18.22 9.35 -3.73
N PHE A 55 18.31 9.21 -2.41
CA PHE A 55 17.93 10.23 -1.44
C PHE A 55 18.84 10.15 -0.20
N ASP A 56 19.01 11.27 0.51
CA ASP A 56 19.69 11.36 1.79
C ASP A 56 19.16 12.57 2.56
N GLN A 57 18.82 12.41 3.84
CA GLN A 57 18.22 13.40 4.74
C GLN A 57 16.87 13.97 4.27
N THR A 58 16.67 14.11 2.97
CA THR A 58 15.44 14.54 2.32
C THR A 58 15.23 13.75 1.05
N ILE A 59 13.99 13.67 0.57
CA ILE A 59 13.63 13.04 -0.69
C ILE A 59 12.93 14.04 -1.60
N SER A 60 13.33 14.10 -2.87
CA SER A 60 12.61 14.90 -3.87
C SER A 60 11.26 14.24 -4.21
N ARG A 61 10.31 15.03 -4.71
CA ARG A 61 9.04 14.50 -5.18
C ARG A 61 9.23 13.43 -6.27
N GLU A 62 10.12 13.66 -7.23
CA GLU A 62 10.39 12.73 -8.32
C GLU A 62 10.93 11.38 -7.80
N VAL A 63 11.88 11.41 -6.89
CA VAL A 63 12.46 10.18 -6.29
C VAL A 63 11.41 9.44 -5.47
N LEU A 64 10.59 10.14 -4.69
CA LEU A 64 9.48 9.53 -3.97
C LEU A 64 8.48 8.85 -4.94
N GLU A 65 8.06 9.54 -5.99
CA GLU A 65 7.17 9.00 -7.00
C GLU A 65 7.77 7.81 -7.75
N ASN A 66 9.10 7.79 -7.96
CA ASN A 66 9.79 6.63 -8.49
C ASN A 66 9.67 5.41 -7.57
N TYR A 67 9.83 5.57 -6.25
CA TYR A 67 9.59 4.52 -5.26
C TYR A 67 8.14 4.03 -5.28
N LEU A 68 7.16 4.95 -5.23
CA LEU A 68 5.74 4.60 -5.21
C LEU A 68 5.32 3.87 -6.50
N SER A 69 5.93 4.21 -7.64
CA SER A 69 5.69 3.52 -8.92
C SER A 69 6.28 2.11 -8.99
N ARG A 70 7.07 1.69 -8.02
CA ARG A 70 7.69 0.36 -7.89
C ARG A 70 7.44 -0.23 -6.51
N SER A 71 6.27 0.10 -5.95
CA SER A 71 5.84 -0.40 -4.64
C SER A 71 5.13 -1.75 -4.75
N ILE A 72 5.45 -2.64 -3.83
CA ILE A 72 4.88 -3.98 -3.71
C ILE A 72 4.64 -4.34 -2.25
N THR A 73 3.43 -4.81 -1.92
CA THR A 73 3.14 -5.33 -0.59
C THR A 73 3.78 -6.70 -0.41
N MET A 74 4.67 -6.85 0.59
CA MET A 74 5.27 -8.13 0.97
C MET A 74 5.04 -8.39 2.45
N GLU A 75 3.78 -8.55 2.84
CA GLU A 75 3.39 -8.74 4.23
C GLU A 75 4.13 -9.92 4.84
N GLY A 76 4.90 -9.63 5.89
CA GLY A 76 5.63 -10.65 6.64
C GLY A 76 6.93 -11.15 6.01
N LEU A 77 7.45 -10.53 4.96
CA LEU A 77 8.75 -10.86 4.35
C LEU A 77 9.86 -11.00 5.41
N LEU A 78 9.92 -10.03 6.34
CA LEU A 78 10.99 -9.94 7.34
C LEU A 78 10.72 -10.75 8.62
N ASN A 79 9.50 -11.21 8.82
CA ASN A 79 9.13 -12.04 10.00
C ASN A 79 8.81 -13.49 9.63
N GLY A 80 9.26 -13.95 8.46
CA GLY A 80 9.34 -15.37 8.12
C GLY A 80 8.11 -15.92 7.41
N ARG A 81 7.41 -15.10 6.62
CA ARG A 81 6.35 -15.56 5.73
C ARG A 81 6.90 -15.89 4.34
N GLY A 82 6.46 -17.03 3.81
CA GLY A 82 6.96 -17.54 2.54
C GLY A 82 8.42 -18.02 2.63
N ASP A 83 9.06 -18.13 1.49
CA ASP A 83 10.48 -18.51 1.36
C ASP A 83 11.30 -17.24 1.05
N LEU A 84 12.20 -16.86 1.94
CA LEU A 84 12.95 -15.62 1.82
C LEU A 84 13.83 -15.58 0.55
N PRO A 85 14.58 -16.63 0.19
CA PRO A 85 15.34 -16.66 -1.07
C PRO A 85 14.47 -16.46 -2.31
N ASP A 86 13.29 -17.11 -2.38
CA ASP A 86 12.39 -16.96 -3.53
C ASP A 86 11.70 -15.60 -3.55
N ASN A 87 11.35 -15.05 -2.39
CA ASN A 87 10.85 -13.68 -2.28
C ASN A 87 11.88 -12.66 -2.78
N ILE A 88 13.15 -12.79 -2.40
CA ILE A 88 14.24 -11.93 -2.89
C ILE A 88 14.40 -12.09 -4.42
N ARG A 89 14.33 -13.32 -4.94
CA ARG A 89 14.35 -13.58 -6.40
C ARG A 89 13.22 -12.81 -7.09
N MET A 90 11.99 -12.89 -6.54
CA MET A 90 10.82 -12.21 -7.08
C MET A 90 10.99 -10.67 -7.06
N LEU A 91 11.42 -10.09 -5.94
CA LEU A 91 11.68 -8.64 -5.84
C LEU A 91 12.68 -8.17 -6.93
N LYS A 92 13.77 -8.92 -7.13
CA LYS A 92 14.75 -8.63 -8.20
C LYS A 92 14.14 -8.77 -9.59
N SER A 93 13.36 -9.82 -9.84
CA SER A 93 12.80 -10.10 -11.16
C SER A 93 11.72 -9.09 -11.56
N THR A 94 10.98 -8.55 -10.60
CA THR A 94 9.97 -7.52 -10.83
C THR A 94 10.58 -6.12 -10.89
N GLY A 95 11.70 -5.88 -10.22
CA GLY A 95 12.31 -4.56 -10.09
C GLY A 95 11.65 -3.70 -9.02
N ALA A 96 11.08 -4.33 -7.99
CA ALA A 96 10.48 -3.64 -6.84
C ALA A 96 11.52 -2.79 -6.09
N LYS A 97 11.11 -1.60 -5.61
CA LYS A 97 11.97 -0.66 -4.88
C LYS A 97 11.41 -0.22 -3.54
N TYR A 98 10.09 -0.12 -3.41
CA TYR A 98 9.41 0.09 -2.13
C TYR A 98 8.69 -1.20 -1.75
N VAL A 99 9.06 -1.77 -0.61
CA VAL A 99 8.51 -3.04 -0.14
C VAL A 99 7.64 -2.77 1.08
N GLY A 100 6.36 -2.58 0.82
CA GLY A 100 5.36 -2.28 1.82
C GLY A 100 5.07 -3.47 2.74
N ARG A 101 4.77 -3.20 3.99
CA ARG A 101 4.41 -4.17 5.03
C ARG A 101 5.42 -5.31 5.21
N ALA A 102 6.70 -5.04 4.90
CA ALA A 102 7.76 -6.06 4.97
C ALA A 102 7.94 -6.61 6.40
N LEU A 103 7.86 -5.75 7.41
CA LEU A 103 7.75 -6.14 8.83
C LEU A 103 6.36 -5.76 9.35
N CYS A 104 5.43 -6.69 9.26
CA CYS A 104 4.02 -6.47 9.56
C CYS A 104 3.58 -7.33 10.74
N LEU A 105 3.29 -6.68 11.87
CA LEU A 105 2.99 -7.33 13.15
C LEU A 105 1.70 -6.76 13.74
N TRP A 106 0.57 -7.35 13.38
CA TRP A 106 -0.69 -7.04 14.06
C TRP A 106 -0.62 -7.48 15.53
N ASN A 107 -0.85 -6.55 16.46
CA ASN A 107 -0.54 -6.70 17.88
C ASN A 107 0.94 -7.08 18.09
N ALA A 108 1.83 -6.19 17.73
CA ALA A 108 3.30 -6.40 17.73
C ALA A 108 3.82 -6.94 19.08
N GLU A 109 3.21 -6.53 20.20
CA GLU A 109 3.55 -6.96 21.54
C GLU A 109 3.44 -8.47 21.79
N ASN A 110 2.71 -9.20 20.93
CA ASN A 110 2.53 -10.64 21.10
C ASN A 110 3.82 -11.45 20.92
N ASP A 111 4.70 -11.03 20.02
CA ASP A 111 5.93 -11.76 19.68
C ASP A 111 7.03 -10.78 19.20
N PHE A 112 7.10 -9.59 19.79
CA PHE A 112 7.94 -8.50 19.31
C PHE A 112 9.41 -8.89 19.19
N SER A 113 9.99 -9.43 20.25
CA SER A 113 11.43 -9.78 20.30
C SER A 113 11.83 -10.82 19.26
N ASN A 114 11.02 -11.86 19.05
CA ASN A 114 11.32 -12.90 18.07
C ASN A 114 11.19 -12.38 16.64
N ASN A 115 10.20 -11.53 16.37
CA ASN A 115 10.03 -10.94 15.05
C ASN A 115 11.16 -9.95 14.73
N VAL A 116 11.60 -9.15 15.71
CA VAL A 116 12.80 -8.31 15.59
C VAL A 116 14.05 -9.16 15.30
N ALA A 117 14.20 -10.30 15.97
CA ALA A 117 15.34 -11.20 15.72
C ALA A 117 15.31 -11.78 14.29
N ARG A 118 14.13 -12.19 13.78
CA ARG A 118 13.97 -12.68 12.39
C ARG A 118 14.29 -11.57 11.37
N ALA A 119 13.74 -10.38 11.57
CA ALA A 119 13.98 -9.23 10.69
C ALA A 119 15.48 -8.87 10.64
N ARG A 120 16.19 -8.91 11.77
CA ARG A 120 17.64 -8.67 11.83
C ARG A 120 18.44 -9.63 10.96
N MET A 121 17.96 -10.85 10.76
CA MET A 121 18.59 -11.83 9.87
C MET A 121 18.18 -11.68 8.41
N ALA A 122 16.95 -11.25 8.15
CA ALA A 122 16.40 -11.16 6.80
C ALA A 122 16.82 -9.87 6.07
N ILE A 123 16.79 -8.72 6.73
CA ILE A 123 17.08 -7.40 6.13
C ILE A 123 18.42 -7.36 5.39
N PRO A 124 19.55 -7.82 5.97
CA PRO A 124 20.82 -7.79 5.24
C PRO A 124 20.81 -8.60 3.95
N GLN A 125 20.03 -9.67 3.87
CA GLN A 125 19.92 -10.50 2.67
C GLN A 125 19.13 -9.79 1.56
N VAL A 126 18.06 -9.09 1.91
CA VAL A 126 17.27 -8.29 0.96
C VAL A 126 18.11 -7.14 0.43
N LEU A 127 18.77 -6.37 1.31
CA LEU A 127 19.59 -5.22 0.94
C LEU A 127 20.87 -5.60 0.20
N ALA A 128 21.43 -6.80 0.43
CA ALA A 128 22.54 -7.31 -0.37
C ALA A 128 22.12 -7.66 -1.81
N ALA A 129 20.84 -8.00 -2.01
CA ALA A 129 20.31 -8.29 -3.34
C ALA A 129 19.99 -7.03 -4.14
N ASP A 130 19.53 -5.96 -3.47
CA ASP A 130 19.31 -4.64 -4.05
C ASP A 130 19.37 -3.56 -2.94
N PRO A 131 20.44 -2.77 -2.88
CA PRO A 131 20.64 -1.76 -1.84
C PRO A 131 19.73 -0.54 -1.97
N GLU A 132 19.07 -0.33 -3.11
CA GLU A 132 18.12 0.78 -3.30
C GLU A 132 16.74 0.47 -2.71
N ILE A 133 16.47 -0.78 -2.30
CA ILE A 133 15.17 -1.14 -1.70
C ILE A 133 14.95 -0.39 -0.39
N VAL A 134 13.80 0.26 -0.28
CA VAL A 134 13.21 0.73 0.97
C VAL A 134 12.30 -0.35 1.53
N LEU A 135 12.57 -0.76 2.77
CA LEU A 135 11.77 -1.73 3.51
C LEU A 135 10.87 -0.99 4.51
N GLU A 136 9.58 -1.29 4.47
CA GLU A 136 8.61 -0.71 5.38
C GLU A 136 8.29 -1.65 6.54
N ALA A 137 8.17 -1.06 7.73
CA ALA A 137 7.62 -1.71 8.92
C ALA A 137 6.32 -1.04 9.35
N CYS A 138 5.47 -1.79 10.06
CA CYS A 138 4.16 -1.29 10.47
C CYS A 138 4.08 -1.03 11.98
N VAL A 139 3.49 0.11 12.34
CA VAL A 139 3.03 0.46 13.67
C VAL A 139 1.52 0.61 13.58
N PHE A 140 0.76 -0.35 14.11
CA PHE A 140 -0.68 -0.41 13.88
C PHE A 140 -1.53 0.25 14.97
N GLU A 141 -2.75 0.56 14.60
CA GLU A 141 -3.82 1.08 15.43
C GLU A 141 -4.41 0.07 16.42
N THR A 142 -3.56 -0.78 16.98
CA THR A 142 -3.98 -1.84 17.90
C THR A 142 -2.96 -2.09 19.00
N VAL A 143 -3.43 -2.26 20.21
CA VAL A 143 -2.62 -2.65 21.38
C VAL A 143 -3.41 -3.56 22.29
N SER A 144 -2.75 -4.57 22.87
CA SER A 144 -3.35 -5.50 23.83
C SER A 144 -2.64 -5.44 25.20
N PRO A 145 -3.25 -5.98 26.28
CA PRO A 145 -2.62 -6.04 27.61
C PRO A 145 -1.25 -6.73 27.66
N LYS A 146 -0.85 -7.45 26.61
CA LYS A 146 0.47 -8.08 26.54
C LYS A 146 1.62 -7.05 26.50
N VAL A 147 1.35 -5.80 26.09
CA VAL A 147 2.34 -4.72 26.14
C VAL A 147 2.87 -4.51 27.58
N ASN A 148 2.08 -4.82 28.61
CA ASN A 148 2.50 -4.80 30.01
C ASN A 148 3.66 -5.74 30.34
N GLN A 149 4.04 -6.65 29.42
CA GLN A 149 5.17 -7.56 29.59
C GLN A 149 6.46 -7.01 28.96
N ILE A 150 6.41 -5.89 28.26
CA ILE A 150 7.53 -5.30 27.56
C ILE A 150 8.12 -4.17 28.40
N VAL A 151 9.42 -4.27 28.68
CA VAL A 151 10.16 -3.23 29.43
C VAL A 151 10.29 -1.99 28.55
N VAL A 152 10.04 -0.79 29.10
CA VAL A 152 10.37 0.47 28.44
C VAL A 152 11.88 0.67 28.47
N PRO A 153 12.60 0.70 27.34
CA PRO A 153 14.04 0.92 27.33
C PRO A 153 14.42 2.33 27.80
N ASP A 154 15.58 2.44 28.48
CA ASP A 154 16.09 3.72 28.99
C ASP A 154 16.17 4.80 27.90
N ARG A 155 16.52 4.42 26.67
CA ARG A 155 16.59 5.31 25.50
C ARG A 155 15.26 5.96 25.14
N VAL A 156 14.14 5.28 25.41
CA VAL A 156 12.80 5.82 25.15
C VAL A 156 12.48 6.96 26.10
N PHE A 157 12.72 6.77 27.41
CA PHE A 157 12.57 7.84 28.39
C PHE A 157 13.49 9.04 28.05
N ALA A 158 14.75 8.76 27.72
CA ALA A 158 15.70 9.80 27.36
C ALA A 158 15.27 10.61 26.12
N ALA A 159 14.70 9.94 25.11
CA ALA A 159 14.20 10.61 23.91
C ALA A 159 13.06 11.60 24.22
N PHE A 160 12.20 11.28 25.19
CA PHE A 160 11.12 12.16 25.64
C PHE A 160 11.52 13.12 26.77
N GLY A 161 12.80 13.19 27.13
CA GLY A 161 13.28 14.06 28.23
C GLY A 161 12.74 13.65 29.60
N LEU A 162 12.34 12.40 29.76
CA LEU A 162 11.75 11.87 30.99
C LEU A 162 12.83 11.21 31.88
N PRO A 163 12.64 11.22 33.20
CA PRO A 163 13.46 10.43 34.11
C PRO A 163 13.39 8.94 33.74
N VAL A 164 14.55 8.29 33.68
CA VAL A 164 14.62 6.85 33.40
C VAL A 164 14.02 6.09 34.58
N MET A 165 13.06 5.21 34.28
CA MET A 165 12.37 4.36 35.24
C MET A 165 12.45 2.89 34.82
N LYS A 166 12.64 2.00 35.77
CA LYS A 166 12.60 0.53 35.53
C LYS A 166 11.15 0.05 35.62
N ARG A 167 10.43 0.13 34.50
CA ARG A 167 9.04 -0.31 34.39
C ARG A 167 8.74 -0.87 33.01
N ASN A 168 7.63 -1.59 32.91
CA ASN A 168 7.05 -1.99 31.64
C ASN A 168 6.10 -0.92 31.09
N PHE A 169 5.76 -1.02 29.83
CA PHE A 169 4.66 -0.26 29.24
C PHE A 169 3.35 -0.55 29.99
N GLN A 170 2.42 0.40 29.96
CA GLN A 170 1.17 0.34 30.69
C GLN A 170 -0.01 0.43 29.70
N TYR A 171 -0.69 -0.69 29.46
CA TYR A 171 -1.80 -0.79 28.52
C TYR A 171 -2.93 0.20 28.79
N ASP A 172 -3.36 0.33 30.07
CA ASP A 172 -4.48 1.20 30.42
C ASP A 172 -4.16 2.69 30.23
N ASP A 173 -2.88 3.05 30.19
CA ASP A 173 -2.41 4.41 29.89
C ASP A 173 -2.30 4.68 28.39
N MET A 174 -2.48 3.68 27.52
CA MET A 174 -2.42 3.82 26.07
C MET A 174 -3.80 4.00 25.43
N ILE A 175 -4.83 3.38 26.02
CA ILE A 175 -6.15 3.25 25.37
C ILE A 175 -7.08 4.39 25.75
N TYR A 176 -8.10 4.60 24.91
CA TYR A 176 -9.18 5.55 25.22
C TYR A 176 -9.85 5.21 26.54
N PRO A 177 -10.37 6.21 27.28
CA PRO A 177 -11.10 5.98 28.52
C PRO A 177 -12.35 5.12 28.28
N GLU A 178 -12.87 4.54 29.36
CA GLU A 178 -14.12 3.76 29.34
C GLU A 178 -15.26 4.61 28.69
N GLY A 179 -16.08 3.98 27.84
CA GLY A 179 -17.10 4.66 27.04
C GLY A 179 -16.63 5.22 25.71
N GLN A 180 -15.31 5.38 25.50
CA GLN A 180 -14.71 5.77 24.22
C GLN A 180 -13.85 4.63 23.60
N ARG A 181 -13.70 3.52 24.31
CA ARG A 181 -12.94 2.36 23.88
C ARG A 181 -13.45 1.82 22.55
N ARG A 182 -12.53 1.41 21.71
CA ARG A 182 -12.81 0.84 20.38
C ARG A 182 -12.08 -0.49 20.23
N PRO A 183 -12.79 -1.61 20.32
CA PRO A 183 -12.17 -2.92 20.11
C PRO A 183 -11.53 -3.02 18.73
N MET A 184 -10.29 -3.55 18.69
CA MET A 184 -9.54 -3.74 17.45
C MET A 184 -8.83 -5.11 17.49
N GLY A 185 -9.54 -6.11 16.99
CA GLY A 185 -9.07 -7.49 17.12
C GLY A 185 -9.41 -8.14 18.45
N ARG A 186 -8.82 -9.31 18.70
CA ARG A 186 -9.11 -10.12 19.89
C ARG A 186 -8.37 -9.60 21.13
N ASN A 187 -9.10 -9.16 22.14
CA ASN A 187 -8.56 -8.62 23.40
C ASN A 187 -7.63 -7.41 23.20
N ALA A 188 -7.86 -6.63 22.16
CA ALA A 188 -7.09 -5.44 21.86
C ALA A 188 -8.02 -4.23 21.64
N GLN A 189 -7.45 -3.04 21.77
CA GLN A 189 -8.15 -1.76 21.61
C GLN A 189 -7.35 -0.86 20.66
N VAL A 190 -8.05 0.10 20.06
CA VAL A 190 -7.40 1.23 19.40
C VAL A 190 -6.71 2.09 20.46
N PRO A 191 -5.39 2.34 20.33
CA PRO A 191 -4.70 3.25 21.23
C PRO A 191 -5.08 4.71 20.95
N ASP A 192 -5.01 5.53 21.98
CA ASP A 192 -5.17 6.98 21.94
C ASP A 192 -3.78 7.61 21.76
N GLU A 193 -3.50 8.16 20.59
CA GLU A 193 -2.18 8.69 20.26
C GLU A 193 -1.84 9.95 21.08
N SER A 194 -2.82 10.70 21.56
CA SER A 194 -2.58 11.85 22.44
C SER A 194 -1.97 11.48 23.81
N ARG A 195 -1.96 10.20 24.15
CA ARG A 195 -1.41 9.71 25.42
C ARG A 195 0.09 9.45 25.34
N LEU A 196 0.80 9.97 26.33
CA LEU A 196 2.25 9.80 26.40
C LEU A 196 2.69 8.33 26.27
N GLU A 197 1.99 7.41 26.93
CA GLU A 197 2.36 6.00 26.92
C GLU A 197 2.22 5.37 25.51
N THR A 198 1.23 5.79 24.72
CA THR A 198 1.10 5.41 23.31
C THR A 198 2.27 5.95 22.49
N GLN A 199 2.63 7.22 22.68
CA GLN A 199 3.77 7.82 21.98
C GLN A 199 5.09 7.12 22.32
N LEU A 200 5.32 6.76 23.60
CA LEU A 200 6.48 5.96 24.01
C LEU A 200 6.52 4.60 23.29
N TRP A 201 5.38 3.91 23.18
CA TRP A 201 5.28 2.62 22.53
C TRP A 201 5.50 2.71 21.02
N PHE A 202 4.87 3.67 20.34
CA PHE A 202 5.02 3.87 18.91
C PHE A 202 6.45 4.32 18.54
N TYR A 203 7.02 5.23 19.32
CA TYR A 203 8.43 5.62 19.16
C TYR A 203 9.36 4.42 19.35
N TYR A 204 9.14 3.59 20.36
CA TYR A 204 9.96 2.41 20.60
C TYR A 204 9.93 1.44 19.43
N GLN A 205 8.75 1.17 18.87
CA GLN A 205 8.61 0.34 17.68
C GLN A 205 9.35 0.95 16.49
N ALA A 206 9.03 2.19 16.13
CA ALA A 206 9.63 2.90 14.99
C ALA A 206 11.16 2.97 15.10
N ALA A 207 11.70 3.40 16.24
CA ALA A 207 13.14 3.45 16.48
C ALA A 207 13.80 2.06 16.37
N THR A 208 13.13 1.00 16.86
CA THR A 208 13.63 -0.37 16.72
C THR A 208 13.65 -0.82 15.26
N TYR A 209 12.64 -0.49 14.48
CA TYR A 209 12.57 -0.83 13.05
C TYR A 209 13.61 -0.06 12.22
N ILE A 210 13.86 1.21 12.56
CA ILE A 210 14.95 2.01 11.97
C ILE A 210 16.32 1.38 12.27
N ASP A 211 16.56 0.95 13.52
CA ASP A 211 17.80 0.25 13.93
C ASP A 211 18.02 -1.08 13.18
N LEU A 212 16.94 -1.71 12.70
CA LEU A 212 17.03 -2.90 11.88
C LEU A 212 17.37 -2.61 10.41
N GLY A 213 17.14 -1.37 9.93
CA GLY A 213 17.36 -0.94 8.56
C GLY A 213 16.07 -0.72 7.75
N CYS A 214 14.90 -0.64 8.40
CA CYS A 214 13.67 -0.18 7.74
C CYS A 214 13.73 1.35 7.58
N GLU A 215 13.35 1.84 6.40
CA GLU A 215 13.31 3.27 6.06
C GLU A 215 11.92 3.71 5.59
N GLY A 216 10.91 2.86 5.75
CA GLY A 216 9.49 3.15 5.69
C GLY A 216 8.81 2.74 6.99
N ILE A 217 7.90 3.58 7.51
CA ILE A 217 7.05 3.26 8.67
C ILE A 217 5.60 3.60 8.33
N HIS A 218 4.79 2.55 8.23
CA HIS A 218 3.35 2.67 8.07
C HIS A 218 2.65 2.73 9.43
N PHE A 219 1.93 3.82 9.71
CA PHE A 219 1.27 4.04 11.01
C PHE A 219 -0.20 3.58 11.04
N GLY A 220 -0.60 2.67 10.15
CA GLY A 220 -1.96 2.11 10.12
C GLY A 220 -3.04 3.18 9.91
N GLN A 221 -4.18 3.01 10.57
CA GLN A 221 -5.33 3.92 10.47
C GLN A 221 -5.17 5.10 11.42
N VAL A 222 -4.35 6.08 11.09
CA VAL A 222 -4.01 7.23 11.96
C VAL A 222 -5.24 8.02 12.41
N GLU A 223 -6.27 8.15 11.57
CA GLU A 223 -7.46 8.95 11.87
C GLU A 223 -8.39 8.33 12.92
N ILE A 224 -8.25 7.04 13.24
CA ILE A 224 -9.02 6.45 14.33
C ILE A 224 -8.32 6.58 15.70
N MET A 225 -7.04 6.93 15.70
CA MET A 225 -6.21 7.10 16.89
C MET A 225 -6.14 8.57 17.37
N ASN A 226 -6.59 9.54 16.56
CA ASN A 226 -6.42 10.98 16.81
C ASN A 226 -7.65 11.69 17.38
N ARG A 227 -8.62 10.96 17.94
CA ARG A 227 -9.86 11.59 18.47
C ARG A 227 -9.63 12.67 19.52
N ASN A 228 -8.60 12.52 20.35
CA ASN A 228 -8.22 13.46 21.39
C ASN A 228 -7.08 14.38 20.93
N ASP A 229 -6.69 14.31 19.66
CA ASP A 229 -5.68 15.13 19.00
C ASP A 229 -6.23 15.74 17.69
N PRO A 230 -7.29 16.56 17.73
CA PRO A 230 -7.98 17.04 16.53
C PRO A 230 -7.09 17.90 15.63
N ASP A 231 -6.07 18.56 16.18
CA ASP A 231 -5.10 19.38 15.45
C ASP A 231 -3.83 18.60 15.09
N ASN A 232 -3.77 17.29 15.42
CA ASN A 232 -2.65 16.38 15.21
C ASN A 232 -1.31 16.87 15.79
N ILE A 233 -1.35 17.60 16.92
CA ILE A 233 -0.15 18.15 17.60
C ILE A 233 0.72 17.01 18.13
N HIS A 234 0.08 15.99 18.71
CA HIS A 234 0.78 14.83 19.26
C HIS A 234 1.38 13.96 18.16
N TRP A 235 0.63 13.77 17.03
CA TRP A 235 1.18 13.14 15.83
C TRP A 235 2.38 13.90 15.27
N ALA A 236 2.31 15.24 15.17
CA ALA A 236 3.43 16.08 14.72
C ALA A 236 4.67 15.91 15.61
N HIS A 237 4.45 15.86 16.93
CA HIS A 237 5.52 15.62 17.91
C HIS A 237 6.15 14.22 17.73
N LEU A 238 5.33 13.17 17.70
CA LEU A 238 5.78 11.79 17.55
C LEU A 238 6.59 11.59 16.24
N LEU A 239 6.02 12.03 15.11
CA LEU A 239 6.68 11.91 13.81
C LEU A 239 7.98 12.74 13.75
N GLY A 240 8.00 13.91 14.38
CA GLY A 240 9.20 14.71 14.54
C GLY A 240 10.31 13.97 15.30
N MET A 241 9.96 13.27 16.38
CA MET A 241 10.89 12.46 17.15
C MET A 241 11.41 11.24 16.38
N VAL A 242 10.53 10.55 15.65
CA VAL A 242 10.88 9.39 14.81
C VAL A 242 11.86 9.82 13.70
N ARG A 243 11.57 10.94 13.02
CA ARG A 243 12.48 11.51 12.00
C ARG A 243 13.80 11.99 12.59
N GLY A 244 13.76 12.61 13.76
CA GLY A 244 14.96 13.01 14.48
C GLY A 244 15.84 11.82 14.91
N TYR A 245 15.25 10.66 15.14
CA TYR A 245 15.96 9.40 15.34
C TYR A 245 16.55 8.88 14.02
N ALA A 246 15.75 8.83 12.96
CA ALA A 246 16.18 8.37 11.63
C ALA A 246 17.35 9.19 11.07
N ALA A 247 17.34 10.50 11.28
CA ALA A 247 18.45 11.38 10.88
C ALA A 247 19.84 10.99 11.45
N LYS A 248 19.86 10.14 12.48
CA LYS A 248 21.10 9.68 13.13
C LYS A 248 21.38 8.19 12.93
N HIS A 249 20.34 7.40 12.60
CA HIS A 249 20.40 5.94 12.67
C HIS A 249 20.02 5.25 11.37
N ALA A 250 19.20 5.87 10.49
CA ALA A 250 18.82 5.29 9.21
C ALA A 250 19.95 5.35 8.19
N ARG A 251 19.98 4.44 7.22
CA ARG A 251 20.99 4.36 6.13
C ARG A 251 21.11 5.66 5.33
N HIS A 252 19.95 6.26 4.98
CA HIS A 252 19.86 7.51 4.22
C HIS A 252 19.48 8.69 5.12
N HIS A 253 19.74 8.61 6.43
CA HIS A 253 19.45 9.65 7.42
C HIS A 253 18.01 10.18 7.36
N MET A 254 17.07 9.34 6.90
CA MET A 254 15.66 9.66 6.71
C MET A 254 14.81 8.41 6.88
N VAL A 255 13.55 8.61 7.26
CA VAL A 255 12.50 7.58 7.23
C VAL A 255 11.26 8.17 6.57
N LEU A 256 10.67 7.43 5.64
CA LEU A 256 9.38 7.74 5.02
C LEU A 256 8.26 7.27 5.95
N CYS A 257 7.33 8.17 6.25
CA CYS A 257 6.18 7.87 7.10
C CYS A 257 4.90 7.98 6.28
N ASP A 258 4.05 6.98 6.38
CA ASP A 258 2.73 6.95 5.77
C ASP A 258 1.67 6.37 6.71
N GLY A 259 0.42 6.39 6.29
CA GLY A 259 -0.71 5.84 7.03
C GLY A 259 -2.01 5.95 6.25
N HIS A 260 -3.03 5.24 6.71
CA HIS A 260 -4.37 5.28 6.13
C HIS A 260 -5.11 6.57 6.52
N VAL A 261 -5.42 7.38 5.51
CA VAL A 261 -6.03 8.71 5.68
C VAL A 261 -7.26 8.91 4.78
N PRO A 262 -8.43 8.31 5.11
CA PRO A 262 -9.66 8.45 4.32
C PRO A 262 -10.10 9.91 4.10
N SER A 263 -9.70 10.84 4.98
CA SER A 263 -9.97 12.28 4.83
C SER A 263 -9.05 12.99 3.82
N GLY A 264 -8.03 12.30 3.30
CA GLY A 264 -7.06 12.82 2.35
C GLY A 264 -5.73 13.28 2.93
N GLY A 265 -5.50 13.19 4.24
CA GLY A 265 -4.21 13.51 4.84
C GLY A 265 -4.25 13.82 6.32
N LEU A 266 -3.22 13.40 7.03
CA LEU A 266 -2.94 13.77 8.42
C LEU A 266 -2.26 15.16 8.40
N MET A 267 -2.99 16.21 8.79
CA MET A 267 -2.56 17.59 8.60
C MET A 267 -2.29 18.28 9.94
N HIS A 268 -1.25 19.11 10.01
CA HIS A 268 -0.98 20.02 11.11
C HIS A 268 -0.49 21.37 10.56
N ASP A 269 -1.05 22.48 11.03
CA ASP A 269 -0.75 23.85 10.56
C ASP A 269 -0.81 23.98 9.02
N GLY A 270 -1.78 23.31 8.37
CA GLY A 270 -1.98 23.34 6.93
C GLY A 270 -0.97 22.52 6.12
N ASN A 271 -0.09 21.76 6.77
CA ASN A 271 0.94 20.96 6.11
C ASN A 271 0.73 19.45 6.39
N PRO A 272 1.06 18.56 5.42
CA PRO A 272 0.99 17.14 5.65
C PRO A 272 2.07 16.68 6.62
N LEU A 273 1.70 15.81 7.56
CA LEU A 273 2.62 15.19 8.50
C LEU A 273 3.28 13.93 7.94
N LEU A 274 2.64 13.28 6.97
CA LEU A 274 3.14 12.09 6.28
C LEU A 274 3.96 12.49 5.05
N ASP A 275 4.86 11.61 4.60
CA ASP A 275 5.66 11.83 3.39
C ASP A 275 4.88 11.47 2.13
N PHE A 276 3.98 10.51 2.23
CA PHE A 276 2.94 10.17 1.28
C PHE A 276 1.75 9.54 2.02
N ASN A 277 0.60 9.47 1.38
CA ASN A 277 -0.59 8.85 1.96
C ASN A 277 -0.73 7.42 1.47
N ALA A 278 -1.44 6.57 2.24
CA ALA A 278 -1.82 5.23 1.83
C ALA A 278 -3.32 5.02 2.05
N PHE A 279 -3.94 4.16 1.22
CA PHE A 279 -5.33 3.76 1.45
C PHE A 279 -5.69 2.48 0.68
N PRO A 280 -6.73 1.73 1.07
CA PRO A 280 -7.26 0.64 0.28
C PRO A 280 -7.74 1.06 -1.11
N LEU A 281 -7.67 0.15 -2.09
CA LEU A 281 -8.15 0.33 -3.47
C LEU A 281 -9.63 0.70 -3.55
N ARG A 282 -10.46 0.19 -2.65
CA ARG A 282 -11.92 0.30 -2.67
C ARG A 282 -12.52 -0.29 -3.96
N ILE A 283 -12.23 -1.56 -4.14
CA ILE A 283 -12.72 -2.37 -5.25
C ILE A 283 -14.24 -2.55 -5.09
N ARG A 284 -14.97 -2.32 -6.18
CA ARG A 284 -16.42 -2.46 -6.23
C ARG A 284 -16.83 -3.65 -7.08
N GLU A 285 -17.64 -4.56 -6.54
CA GLU A 285 -18.24 -5.64 -7.33
C GLU A 285 -19.18 -5.11 -8.43
N VAL A 286 -19.31 -5.86 -9.53
CA VAL A 286 -20.25 -5.56 -10.62
C VAL A 286 -21.52 -6.38 -10.42
N PRO A 287 -22.65 -5.77 -10.03
CA PRO A 287 -23.89 -6.49 -9.78
C PRO A 287 -24.34 -7.31 -11.00
N GLY A 288 -24.69 -8.57 -10.78
CA GLY A 288 -25.15 -9.47 -11.83
C GLY A 288 -24.07 -10.05 -12.73
N GLN A 289 -22.80 -9.74 -12.47
CA GLN A 289 -21.64 -10.34 -13.15
C GLN A 289 -20.79 -11.04 -12.09
N PRO A 290 -21.05 -12.32 -11.83
CA PRO A 290 -20.35 -13.05 -10.77
C PRO A 290 -18.84 -12.93 -10.89
N GLU A 291 -18.21 -12.69 -9.74
CA GLU A 291 -16.75 -12.55 -9.59
C GLU A 291 -16.12 -11.30 -10.22
N GLU A 292 -16.82 -10.54 -11.07
CA GLU A 292 -16.28 -9.33 -11.66
C GLU A 292 -16.32 -8.14 -10.72
N ALA A 293 -15.26 -7.33 -10.77
CA ALA A 293 -15.13 -6.10 -9.99
C ALA A 293 -14.32 -5.01 -10.71
N ILE A 294 -14.64 -3.75 -10.37
CA ILE A 294 -14.06 -2.54 -10.98
C ILE A 294 -13.64 -1.53 -9.91
N LEU A 295 -12.85 -0.56 -10.31
CA LEU A 295 -12.60 0.66 -9.55
C LEU A 295 -13.59 1.75 -9.99
N LYS A 296 -14.03 2.58 -9.05
CA LYS A 296 -14.97 3.66 -9.31
C LYS A 296 -14.67 4.90 -8.47
N LEU A 297 -14.49 6.03 -9.14
CA LEU A 297 -14.33 7.32 -8.46
C LEU A 297 -15.54 7.61 -7.56
N GLY A 298 -15.27 8.06 -6.34
CA GLY A 298 -16.30 8.36 -5.34
C GLY A 298 -16.99 7.14 -4.73
N PHE A 299 -16.46 5.92 -4.96
CA PHE A 299 -16.98 4.73 -4.28
C PHE A 299 -16.40 4.64 -2.87
N SER A 300 -17.31 4.46 -1.88
CA SER A 300 -16.95 4.39 -0.47
C SER A 300 -16.13 5.61 -0.01
N ASP A 301 -15.14 5.38 0.81
CA ASP A 301 -14.18 6.37 1.31
C ASP A 301 -12.88 6.45 0.50
N GLY A 302 -12.84 5.90 -0.71
CA GLY A 302 -11.67 5.89 -1.59
C GLY A 302 -10.95 7.23 -1.70
N LEU A 303 -9.62 7.21 -1.74
CA LEU A 303 -8.75 8.39 -1.61
C LEU A 303 -8.61 9.22 -2.92
N TYR A 304 -9.02 8.68 -4.05
CA TYR A 304 -8.84 9.30 -5.38
C TYR A 304 -9.31 10.74 -5.44
N ASN A 305 -8.42 11.65 -5.88
CA ASN A 305 -8.61 13.11 -5.96
C ASN A 305 -8.91 13.78 -4.59
N LYS A 306 -8.57 13.14 -3.47
CA LYS A 306 -8.78 13.69 -2.13
C LYS A 306 -7.49 13.99 -1.39
N SER A 307 -6.33 13.53 -1.88
CA SER A 307 -5.05 13.73 -1.19
C SER A 307 -4.79 15.23 -1.03
N LYS A 308 -4.57 15.66 0.22
CA LYS A 308 -4.28 17.06 0.58
C LYS A 308 -2.80 17.33 0.40
N GLY A 309 -2.45 18.56 0.07
CA GLY A 309 -1.08 19.00 -0.07
C GLY A 309 -0.66 20.01 0.98
N GLY A 310 0.44 20.67 0.75
CA GLY A 310 1.12 21.61 1.64
C GLY A 310 2.62 21.50 1.48
N ARG A 311 3.37 22.03 2.43
CA ARG A 311 4.83 21.87 2.50
C ARG A 311 5.16 20.56 3.22
N THR A 312 5.87 19.70 2.55
CA THR A 312 6.32 18.40 3.10
C THR A 312 7.48 18.54 4.07
N PHE A 313 7.76 17.48 4.83
CA PHE A 313 8.95 17.41 5.69
C PHE A 313 10.26 17.60 4.89
N SER A 314 10.34 17.06 3.66
CA SER A 314 11.48 17.24 2.76
C SER A 314 11.60 18.65 2.15
N GLY A 315 10.65 19.55 2.44
CA GLY A 315 10.72 20.98 2.12
C GLY A 315 10.09 21.38 0.78
N TRP A 316 9.69 20.47 -0.08
CA TRP A 316 8.94 20.79 -1.30
C TRP A 316 7.44 20.98 -1.02
N THR A 317 6.76 21.71 -1.88
CA THR A 317 5.33 22.03 -1.75
C THR A 317 4.54 21.39 -2.88
N CYS A 318 3.32 20.93 -2.59
CA CYS A 318 2.40 20.39 -3.57
C CYS A 318 0.94 20.73 -3.22
N ASP A 319 0.06 20.74 -4.23
CA ASP A 319 -1.38 20.86 -4.02
C ASP A 319 -1.98 19.53 -3.54
N HIS A 320 -1.41 18.42 -4.01
CA HIS A 320 -1.80 17.06 -3.67
C HIS A 320 -0.57 16.21 -3.39
N LEU A 321 -0.51 15.61 -2.20
CA LEU A 321 0.54 14.70 -1.81
C LEU A 321 0.41 13.40 -2.62
N PRO A 322 1.51 12.81 -3.14
CA PRO A 322 1.48 11.48 -3.73
C PRO A 322 0.96 10.44 -2.74
N TYR A 323 0.33 9.40 -3.24
CA TYR A 323 -0.18 8.31 -2.41
C TYR A 323 -0.17 6.99 -3.17
N PHE A 324 -0.14 5.87 -2.44
CA PHE A 324 -0.46 4.59 -3.04
C PHE A 324 -1.81 4.05 -2.56
N VAL A 325 -2.39 3.15 -3.35
CA VAL A 325 -3.55 2.35 -3.01
C VAL A 325 -3.19 0.87 -3.04
N GLU A 326 -3.66 0.12 -2.04
CA GLU A 326 -3.30 -1.28 -1.82
C GLU A 326 -4.52 -2.21 -1.80
N PHE A 327 -4.30 -3.49 -2.06
CA PHE A 327 -5.30 -4.52 -1.80
C PHE A 327 -5.49 -4.73 -0.31
N TYR A 328 -6.68 -4.48 0.21
CA TYR A 328 -6.97 -4.53 1.62
C TYR A 328 -7.40 -5.93 2.11
N ASN A 329 -7.11 -6.25 3.38
CA ASN A 329 -7.37 -7.56 3.99
C ASN A 329 -8.13 -7.45 5.33
N TYR A 330 -9.34 -6.94 5.32
CA TYR A 330 -10.15 -6.78 6.54
C TYR A 330 -11.03 -7.99 6.89
N GLY A 331 -10.88 -9.09 6.19
CA GLY A 331 -11.54 -10.34 6.48
C GLY A 331 -12.55 -10.77 5.43
N VAL A 332 -13.36 -11.78 5.76
CA VAL A 332 -14.38 -12.38 4.90
C VAL A 332 -15.74 -12.20 5.53
N SER A 333 -16.77 -11.96 4.71
CA SER A 333 -18.15 -11.88 5.16
C SER A 333 -18.68 -13.24 5.64
N ARG A 334 -19.92 -13.28 6.12
CA ARG A 334 -20.63 -14.55 6.43
C ARG A 334 -21.03 -15.34 5.18
N HIS A 335 -20.97 -14.69 4.00
CA HIS A 335 -21.42 -15.19 2.72
C HIS A 335 -20.33 -15.01 1.64
N PRO A 336 -19.18 -15.71 1.76
CA PRO A 336 -18.11 -15.63 0.76
C PRO A 336 -18.60 -16.19 -0.58
N GLY A 337 -18.30 -15.49 -1.68
CA GLY A 337 -18.76 -15.83 -3.03
C GLY A 337 -20.13 -15.26 -3.39
N GLU A 338 -20.84 -14.62 -2.47
CA GLU A 338 -22.15 -14.01 -2.72
C GLU A 338 -22.03 -12.48 -2.86
N PRO A 339 -22.96 -11.85 -3.62
CA PRO A 339 -23.01 -10.40 -3.73
C PRO A 339 -23.14 -9.72 -2.36
N ASN A 340 -22.48 -8.60 -2.17
CA ASN A 340 -22.65 -7.77 -0.98
C ASN A 340 -23.98 -7.02 -1.05
N ALA A 341 -25.06 -7.68 -0.69
CA ALA A 341 -26.42 -7.13 -0.76
C ALA A 341 -26.69 -6.01 0.26
N THR A 342 -25.93 -5.94 1.36
CA THR A 342 -26.20 -5.05 2.50
C THR A 342 -25.43 -3.74 2.46
N GLY A 343 -24.34 -3.66 1.69
CA GLY A 343 -23.48 -2.47 1.65
C GLY A 343 -22.79 -2.14 2.98
N GLU A 344 -22.82 -3.06 3.96
CA GLU A 344 -22.32 -2.81 5.32
C GLU A 344 -20.81 -2.70 5.42
N PHE A 345 -20.09 -3.24 4.43
CA PHE A 345 -18.65 -3.14 4.30
C PHE A 345 -18.26 -3.15 2.82
N ASN A 346 -17.02 -2.79 2.54
CA ASN A 346 -16.46 -2.81 1.18
C ASN A 346 -16.07 -4.22 0.75
N TRP A 347 -16.98 -5.20 0.98
CA TRP A 347 -16.80 -6.57 0.51
C TRP A 347 -16.87 -6.62 -1.01
N VAL A 348 -16.05 -7.47 -1.60
CA VAL A 348 -16.06 -7.80 -3.02
C VAL A 348 -16.49 -9.26 -3.15
N TRP A 349 -17.73 -9.51 -3.53
CA TRP A 349 -18.31 -10.87 -3.58
C TRP A 349 -18.13 -11.61 -2.25
N GLY A 350 -18.35 -10.91 -1.14
CA GLY A 350 -18.23 -11.47 0.21
C GLY A 350 -16.82 -11.67 0.73
N TYR A 351 -15.79 -11.30 -0.02
CA TYR A 351 -14.38 -11.34 0.36
C TYR A 351 -13.81 -9.93 0.58
N ASP A 352 -12.71 -9.82 1.32
CA ASP A 352 -11.85 -8.64 1.23
C ASP A 352 -11.15 -8.59 -0.14
N GLU A 353 -10.53 -7.46 -0.43
CA GLU A 353 -10.00 -7.18 -1.77
C GLU A 353 -8.95 -8.18 -2.22
N ILE A 354 -7.97 -8.51 -1.35
CA ILE A 354 -6.90 -9.45 -1.71
C ILE A 354 -7.42 -10.88 -1.81
N THR A 355 -8.36 -11.27 -0.97
CA THR A 355 -8.93 -12.62 -1.01
C THR A 355 -9.80 -12.81 -2.25
N TRP A 356 -10.63 -11.80 -2.60
CA TRP A 356 -11.36 -11.82 -3.87
C TRP A 356 -10.41 -11.95 -5.06
N PHE A 357 -9.36 -11.10 -5.11
CA PHE A 357 -8.37 -11.12 -6.18
C PHE A 357 -7.70 -12.49 -6.30
N ALA A 358 -7.29 -13.09 -5.20
CA ALA A 358 -6.62 -14.38 -5.15
C ALA A 358 -7.47 -15.55 -5.68
N HIS A 359 -8.82 -15.46 -5.56
CA HIS A 359 -9.74 -16.47 -6.08
C HIS A 359 -9.95 -16.38 -7.60
N GLN A 360 -9.52 -15.31 -8.23
CA GLN A 360 -9.67 -15.16 -9.67
C GLN A 360 -8.70 -16.06 -10.46
N SER A 361 -9.03 -16.37 -11.71
CA SER A 361 -8.11 -17.08 -12.60
C SER A 361 -6.84 -16.26 -12.85
N LYS A 362 -5.69 -16.92 -13.10
CA LYS A 362 -4.42 -16.23 -13.40
C LYS A 362 -4.57 -15.22 -14.54
N ALA A 363 -5.31 -15.58 -15.60
CA ALA A 363 -5.52 -14.69 -16.74
C ALA A 363 -6.33 -13.44 -16.36
N TYR A 364 -7.38 -13.62 -15.55
CA TYR A 364 -8.19 -12.49 -15.07
C TYR A 364 -7.37 -11.59 -14.12
N ARG A 365 -6.60 -12.16 -13.19
CA ARG A 365 -5.74 -11.38 -12.30
C ARG A 365 -4.74 -10.51 -13.06
N ALA A 366 -4.08 -11.07 -14.08
CA ALA A 366 -3.15 -10.32 -14.92
C ALA A 366 -3.82 -9.15 -15.66
N GLN A 367 -5.00 -9.37 -16.24
CA GLN A 367 -5.80 -8.34 -16.91
C GLN A 367 -6.29 -7.28 -15.91
N TRP A 368 -6.73 -7.71 -14.73
CA TRP A 368 -7.24 -6.81 -13.71
C TRP A 368 -6.14 -5.92 -13.10
N LEU A 369 -4.93 -6.46 -12.89
CA LEU A 369 -3.78 -5.65 -12.46
C LEU A 369 -3.42 -4.57 -13.47
N GLN A 370 -3.40 -4.91 -14.78
CA GLN A 370 -3.17 -3.91 -15.84
C GLN A 370 -4.28 -2.85 -15.83
N TYR A 371 -5.55 -3.29 -15.74
CA TYR A 371 -6.68 -2.38 -15.64
C TYR A 371 -6.57 -1.45 -14.42
N ALA A 372 -6.26 -1.97 -13.24
CA ALA A 372 -6.15 -1.18 -12.02
C ALA A 372 -4.99 -0.19 -12.09
N TRP A 373 -3.82 -0.61 -12.61
CA TRP A 373 -2.68 0.26 -12.86
C TRP A 373 -3.03 1.46 -13.74
N ASP A 374 -3.64 1.19 -14.89
CA ASP A 374 -4.02 2.22 -15.85
C ASP A 374 -5.11 3.13 -15.28
N TRP A 375 -6.10 2.54 -14.60
CA TRP A 375 -7.22 3.29 -14.04
C TRP A 375 -6.77 4.25 -12.94
N VAL A 376 -5.92 3.81 -12.00
CA VAL A 376 -5.41 4.64 -10.91
C VAL A 376 -4.66 5.84 -11.49
N ARG A 377 -3.69 5.61 -12.36
CA ARG A 377 -2.87 6.66 -12.98
C ARG A 377 -3.66 7.65 -13.83
N LYS A 378 -4.67 7.17 -14.55
CA LYS A 378 -5.56 8.01 -15.37
C LYS A 378 -6.53 8.83 -14.52
N THR A 379 -7.01 8.26 -13.40
CA THR A 379 -8.01 8.91 -12.54
C THR A 379 -7.39 9.98 -11.65
N ASP A 380 -6.20 9.71 -11.11
CA ASP A 380 -5.46 10.63 -10.27
C ASP A 380 -3.94 10.49 -10.52
N PRO A 381 -3.29 11.50 -11.11
CA PRO A 381 -1.85 11.44 -11.40
C PRO A 381 -0.97 11.34 -10.15
N ASN A 382 -1.50 11.66 -8.96
CA ASN A 382 -0.80 11.50 -7.68
C ASN A 382 -0.95 10.10 -7.09
N GLY A 383 -1.85 9.27 -7.65
CA GLY A 383 -2.13 7.91 -7.19
C GLY A 383 -1.22 6.87 -7.82
N TYR A 384 -0.79 5.89 -7.02
CA TYR A 384 0.04 4.76 -7.43
C TYR A 384 -0.60 3.46 -6.93
N LEU A 385 -0.56 2.42 -7.75
CA LEU A 385 -0.98 1.09 -7.32
C LEU A 385 0.18 0.38 -6.63
N GLU A 386 0.04 0.05 -5.37
CA GLU A 386 0.94 -0.89 -4.71
C GLU A 386 0.60 -2.30 -5.17
N MET A 387 1.53 -2.95 -5.86
CA MET A 387 1.32 -4.30 -6.40
C MET A 387 1.22 -5.34 -5.28
N PRO A 388 0.34 -6.35 -5.41
CA PRO A 388 0.25 -7.42 -4.42
C PRO A 388 1.40 -8.42 -4.63
N GLY A 389 2.29 -8.54 -3.65
CA GLY A 389 3.37 -9.54 -3.64
C GLY A 389 3.07 -10.70 -2.71
N SER A 390 2.88 -10.43 -1.41
CA SER A 390 2.35 -11.39 -0.44
C SER A 390 1.43 -10.69 0.56
N ARG A 391 0.32 -11.34 0.91
CA ARG A 391 -0.69 -10.78 1.80
C ARG A 391 -1.48 -11.88 2.52
N THR A 392 -1.88 -11.63 3.76
CA THR A 392 -2.85 -12.49 4.45
C THR A 392 -4.17 -12.50 3.68
N ALA A 393 -4.65 -13.69 3.34
CA ALA A 393 -5.99 -13.95 2.81
C ALA A 393 -6.84 -14.60 3.90
N THR A 394 -8.15 -14.37 3.89
CA THR A 394 -9.02 -14.71 5.02
C THR A 394 -10.09 -15.75 4.70
N ALA A 395 -10.10 -16.31 3.50
CA ALA A 395 -11.03 -17.39 3.15
C ALA A 395 -10.69 -18.70 3.87
N PRO A 396 -11.67 -19.60 4.08
CA PRO A 396 -11.45 -20.90 4.70
C PRO A 396 -10.44 -21.79 3.98
N ASP A 397 -10.40 -21.70 2.67
CA ASP A 397 -9.55 -22.45 1.74
C ASP A 397 -8.23 -21.76 1.42
N MET A 398 -8.09 -20.45 1.72
CA MET A 398 -6.90 -19.68 1.42
C MET A 398 -6.52 -18.78 2.61
N ARG A 399 -5.32 -18.99 3.13
CA ARG A 399 -4.79 -18.22 4.27
C ARG A 399 -3.76 -17.16 3.88
N TRP A 400 -3.23 -17.26 2.66
CA TRP A 400 -2.15 -16.40 2.21
C TRP A 400 -2.10 -16.31 0.69
N TYR A 401 -1.94 -15.11 0.18
CA TYR A 401 -1.66 -14.82 -1.23
C TYR A 401 -0.15 -14.69 -1.44
N PHE A 402 0.38 -15.27 -2.50
CA PHE A 402 1.75 -15.09 -2.97
C PHE A 402 1.78 -14.89 -4.48
N ALA A 403 2.35 -13.77 -4.94
CA ALA A 403 2.54 -13.50 -6.37
C ALA A 403 3.65 -14.34 -7.01
N ASN A 404 4.49 -14.98 -6.21
CA ASN A 404 5.58 -15.86 -6.64
C ASN A 404 5.09 -16.94 -7.61
N HIS A 405 5.96 -17.42 -8.48
CA HIS A 405 5.71 -18.65 -9.23
C HIS A 405 5.51 -19.85 -8.27
N PRO A 406 4.56 -20.76 -8.59
CA PRO A 406 4.45 -21.99 -7.85
C PRO A 406 5.75 -22.80 -7.97
N SER A 407 6.33 -23.19 -6.85
CA SER A 407 7.58 -23.93 -6.75
C SER A 407 7.57 -24.84 -5.50
N PRO A 408 8.52 -25.75 -5.34
CA PRO A 408 8.66 -26.49 -4.09
C PRO A 408 8.83 -25.59 -2.84
N ALA A 409 9.45 -24.41 -3.00
CA ALA A 409 9.65 -23.44 -1.92
C ALA A 409 8.36 -22.61 -1.66
N VAL A 410 7.57 -22.32 -2.68
CA VAL A 410 6.30 -21.59 -2.60
C VAL A 410 5.20 -22.36 -3.35
N PRO A 411 4.73 -23.49 -2.81
CA PRO A 411 3.78 -24.37 -3.51
C PRO A 411 2.44 -23.70 -3.84
N ASN A 412 2.06 -22.71 -3.03
CA ASN A 412 0.82 -21.94 -3.19
C ASN A 412 1.03 -20.61 -3.94
N GLY A 413 2.14 -20.43 -4.65
CA GLY A 413 2.38 -19.27 -5.48
C GLY A 413 1.39 -19.21 -6.64
N LEU A 414 0.86 -18.02 -6.93
CA LEU A 414 -0.16 -17.81 -7.96
C LEU A 414 0.44 -17.35 -9.31
N GLY A 415 1.73 -16.98 -9.34
CA GLY A 415 2.49 -16.65 -10.55
C GLY A 415 2.15 -15.28 -11.14
N ASP A 416 1.71 -14.33 -10.33
CA ASP A 416 1.36 -12.99 -10.78
C ASP A 416 2.58 -12.08 -10.94
N GLU A 417 3.76 -12.49 -10.47
CA GLU A 417 5.03 -11.76 -10.65
C GLU A 417 5.35 -11.44 -12.11
N ASP A 418 4.90 -12.27 -13.07
CA ASP A 418 5.06 -12.00 -14.49
C ASP A 418 4.22 -10.82 -14.98
N ALA A 419 2.98 -10.71 -14.51
CA ALA A 419 2.11 -9.60 -14.83
C ALA A 419 2.67 -8.29 -14.25
N ILE A 420 3.11 -8.31 -12.99
CA ILE A 420 3.74 -7.16 -12.32
C ILE A 420 4.96 -6.69 -13.10
N ARG A 421 5.87 -7.61 -13.43
CA ARG A 421 7.07 -7.31 -14.22
C ARG A 421 6.72 -6.71 -15.58
N SER A 422 5.73 -7.27 -16.27
CA SER A 422 5.31 -6.81 -17.60
C SER A 422 4.74 -5.39 -17.56
N ILE A 423 3.90 -5.08 -16.58
CA ILE A 423 3.31 -3.75 -16.35
C ILE A 423 4.43 -2.72 -16.10
N TRP A 424 5.35 -3.02 -15.20
CA TRP A 424 6.43 -2.11 -14.84
C TRP A 424 7.46 -1.90 -15.94
N THR A 425 7.71 -2.92 -16.77
CA THR A 425 8.57 -2.80 -17.96
C THR A 425 7.93 -1.88 -19.01
N ALA A 426 6.63 -2.04 -19.26
CA ALA A 426 5.89 -1.20 -20.20
C ALA A 426 5.85 0.28 -19.74
N ASP A 427 5.63 0.53 -18.44
CA ASP A 427 5.64 1.86 -17.85
C ASP A 427 7.00 2.58 -18.01
N THR A 428 8.11 1.85 -17.92
CA THR A 428 9.45 2.41 -18.15
C THR A 428 9.63 2.88 -19.60
N ILE A 429 9.11 2.13 -20.57
CA ILE A 429 9.17 2.48 -22.00
C ILE A 429 8.34 3.72 -22.32
N THR A 430 7.11 3.81 -21.77
CA THR A 430 6.20 4.92 -21.99
C THR A 430 6.74 6.26 -21.43
N SER A 431 7.28 6.21 -20.22
CA SER A 431 7.87 7.40 -19.55
C SER A 431 9.06 8.00 -20.32
N ALA A 432 9.78 7.18 -21.09
CA ALA A 432 10.86 7.64 -21.97
C ALA A 432 10.33 8.34 -23.24
N GLY A 433 9.22 7.88 -23.78
CA GLY A 433 8.58 8.46 -24.96
C GLY A 433 8.00 9.87 -24.71
N GLU A 434 7.40 10.08 -23.54
CA GLU A 434 6.77 11.37 -23.20
C GLU A 434 7.77 12.50 -22.92
N LYS A 435 8.93 12.20 -22.32
CA LYS A 435 9.98 13.21 -22.08
C LYS A 435 10.61 13.74 -23.37
N ASN A 436 10.53 13.01 -24.49
CA ASN A 436 11.04 13.45 -25.80
C ASN A 436 10.01 14.21 -26.66
N GLY A 437 8.74 14.23 -26.30
CA GLY A 437 7.66 14.94 -27.02
C GLY A 437 7.38 16.37 -26.60
N GLY A 438 7.94 16.85 -25.49
CA GLY A 438 7.65 18.14 -24.86
C GLY A 438 8.54 19.33 -25.26
N GLY A 439 9.34 19.21 -26.30
CA GLY A 439 10.20 20.28 -26.81
C GLY A 439 9.74 20.79 -28.15
N LYS A 440 8.70 21.64 -28.18
CA LYS A 440 8.46 22.61 -29.28
C LYS A 440 7.96 23.91 -28.70
#